data_0cd8dec4e7c81a63abb1d5309e36ddb2
#
_entry.id   0cd8dec4e7c81a63abb1d5309e36ddb2
#
_cell.length_a   1.000
_cell.length_b   1.000
_cell.length_c   1.000
_cell.angle_alpha   90.00
_cell.angle_beta   90.00
_cell.angle_gamma   90.00
#
_symmetry.space_group_name_H-M   'P 1'
#
loop_
_entity.id
_entity.type
_entity.pdbx_description
1 polymer ?
#
loop_
_entity_poly.entity_id
_entity_poly.type
_entity_poly.pdbx_seq_one_letter_code
_entity_poly.pdbx_strand_id
1 'polypeptide(L)'
;MGKNKYGNVYEIALSNGKYVYVCWIEQFSFGIFDYIAEKPITDINDLLSVGFKTYKACKETAVRKKIWKLIGYIDLEKENISFPDLAVFLSYNKELFIKQSQVMRHGNLIKLPTDEYLALLKKGYIYGFFDNYQTFELWLSGNIENYPENEEIFPLPEKYS
;
A
#
# COMPACT_ATOMS: atom_id res chain seq x y z
N MET A 1 8.81 -16.68 18.90
CA MET A 1 8.21 -16.08 17.71
C MET A 1 7.19 -15.04 18.10
N GLY A 2 6.51 -14.49 17.19
CA GLY A 2 5.59 -13.41 17.45
C GLY A 2 6.25 -12.06 17.70
N LYS A 3 7.57 -11.97 17.50
CA LYS A 3 8.25 -10.68 17.57
C LYS A 3 7.87 -9.84 16.37
N ASN A 4 7.68 -8.54 16.61
CA ASN A 4 7.46 -7.59 15.53
C ASN A 4 8.75 -7.42 14.75
N LYS A 5 8.72 -7.68 13.45
CA LYS A 5 9.87 -7.48 12.58
C LYS A 5 9.44 -7.23 11.13
N TYR A 6 10.28 -6.51 10.42
CA TYR A 6 10.02 -6.23 9.01
C TYR A 6 10.06 -7.53 8.20
N GLY A 7 9.07 -7.69 7.34
CA GLY A 7 8.84 -8.93 6.60
C GLY A 7 7.65 -9.72 7.13
N ASN A 8 7.18 -9.41 8.34
CA ASN A 8 5.99 -10.06 8.89
C ASN A 8 4.79 -9.78 7.99
N VAL A 9 3.98 -10.83 7.79
CA VAL A 9 2.75 -10.76 6.99
C VAL A 9 1.56 -10.87 7.90
N TYR A 10 0.61 -9.98 7.75
CA TYR A 10 -0.59 -9.89 8.59
C TYR A 10 -1.85 -10.06 7.77
N GLU A 11 -2.82 -10.74 8.37
CA GLU A 11 -4.17 -10.86 7.84
C GLU A 11 -5.06 -9.82 8.51
N ILE A 12 -5.81 -9.09 7.72
CA ILE A 12 -6.76 -8.09 8.21
C ILE A 12 -8.16 -8.52 7.81
N ALA A 13 -9.00 -8.77 8.82
CA ALA A 13 -10.42 -9.07 8.58
C ALA A 13 -11.16 -7.74 8.41
N LEU A 14 -11.73 -7.52 7.25
CA LEU A 14 -12.44 -6.29 6.93
C LEU A 14 -13.90 -6.36 7.36
N SER A 15 -14.52 -5.19 7.54
CA SER A 15 -15.93 -5.09 7.94
C SER A 15 -16.88 -5.67 6.88
N ASN A 16 -16.44 -5.77 5.62
CA ASN A 16 -17.25 -6.36 4.55
C ASN A 16 -17.18 -7.89 4.50
N GLY A 17 -16.54 -8.53 5.48
CA GLY A 17 -16.41 -9.97 5.54
C GLY A 17 -15.27 -10.56 4.72
N LYS A 18 -14.49 -9.72 4.07
CA LYS A 18 -13.35 -10.16 3.28
C LYS A 18 -12.05 -10.00 4.06
N TYR A 19 -10.99 -10.63 3.56
CA TYR A 19 -9.67 -10.59 4.17
C TYR A 19 -8.66 -9.97 3.21
N VAL A 20 -7.82 -9.09 3.75
CA VAL A 20 -6.73 -8.45 3.02
C VAL A 20 -5.43 -8.79 3.73
N TYR A 21 -4.34 -8.82 2.98
CA TYR A 21 -3.03 -9.21 3.51
C TYR A 21 -2.03 -8.10 3.27
N VAL A 22 -1.26 -7.80 4.31
CA VAL A 22 -0.23 -6.75 4.24
C VAL A 22 1.09 -7.28 4.75
N CYS A 23 2.18 -6.74 4.22
CA CYS A 23 3.53 -7.03 4.67
C CYS A 23 4.14 -5.77 5.30
N TRP A 24 4.67 -5.89 6.50
CA TRP A 24 5.35 -4.79 7.18
C TRP A 24 6.76 -4.68 6.61
N ILE A 25 7.01 -3.66 5.80
CA ILE A 25 8.25 -3.56 5.02
C ILE A 25 9.31 -2.72 5.73
N GLU A 26 8.90 -1.58 6.29
CA GLU A 26 9.79 -0.73 7.08
C GLU A 26 8.93 0.11 8.02
N GLN A 27 9.56 1.01 8.80
CA GLN A 27 8.82 1.79 9.80
C GLN A 27 7.61 2.47 9.16
N PHE A 28 6.43 2.25 9.73
CA PHE A 28 5.13 2.79 9.28
C PHE A 28 4.71 2.37 7.87
N SER A 29 5.44 1.46 7.22
CA SER A 29 5.26 1.23 5.77
C SER A 29 4.83 -0.20 5.49
N PHE A 30 3.69 -0.35 4.81
CA PHE A 30 3.07 -1.64 4.52
C PHE A 30 2.84 -1.81 3.03
N GLY A 31 3.18 -2.98 2.50
CA GLY A 31 2.75 -3.39 1.17
C GLY A 31 1.44 -4.14 1.28
N ILE A 32 0.51 -3.87 0.39
CA ILE A 32 -0.79 -4.51 0.36
C ILE A 32 -0.79 -5.50 -0.80
N PHE A 33 -0.92 -6.79 -0.48
CA PHE A 33 -0.91 -7.82 -1.53
C PHE A 33 -2.12 -7.69 -2.45
N ASP A 34 -1.92 -8.03 -3.72
CA ASP A 34 -3.00 -8.05 -4.72
C ASP A 34 -3.81 -9.34 -4.58
N TYR A 35 -4.42 -9.51 -3.41
CA TYR A 35 -5.16 -10.70 -3.04
C TYR A 35 -6.21 -10.35 -2.01
N ILE A 36 -7.48 -10.59 -2.36
CA ILE A 36 -8.61 -10.39 -1.46
C ILE A 36 -9.34 -11.71 -1.38
N ALA A 37 -9.61 -12.19 -0.17
CA ALA A 37 -10.20 -13.50 0.04
C ALA A 37 -11.49 -13.41 0.84
N GLU A 38 -12.42 -14.32 0.58
CA GLU A 38 -13.63 -14.46 1.38
C GLU A 38 -13.41 -15.42 2.55
N LYS A 39 -12.29 -16.16 2.51
CA LYS A 39 -11.88 -17.06 3.60
C LYS A 39 -10.40 -16.84 3.87
N PRO A 40 -9.93 -17.03 5.12
CA PRO A 40 -8.51 -16.91 5.41
C PRO A 40 -7.67 -17.85 4.56
N ILE A 41 -6.50 -17.38 4.12
CA ILE A 41 -5.56 -18.23 3.39
C ILE A 41 -4.81 -19.14 4.35
N THR A 42 -4.30 -20.24 3.82
CA THR A 42 -3.53 -21.22 4.58
C THR A 42 -2.05 -21.23 4.21
N ASP A 43 -1.68 -20.61 3.08
CA ASP A 43 -0.31 -20.63 2.58
C ASP A 43 0.09 -19.24 2.06
N ILE A 44 1.10 -18.63 2.70
CA ILE A 44 1.58 -17.30 2.30
C ILE A 44 2.24 -17.30 0.92
N ASN A 45 2.63 -18.45 0.39
CA ASN A 45 3.19 -18.51 -0.96
C ASN A 45 2.21 -18.04 -2.01
N ASP A 46 0.91 -18.16 -1.74
CA ASP A 46 -0.12 -17.62 -2.63
C ASP A 46 -0.01 -16.09 -2.75
N LEU A 47 0.44 -15.42 -1.69
CA LEU A 47 0.64 -13.98 -1.69
C LEU A 47 1.88 -13.59 -2.48
N LEU A 48 2.96 -14.35 -2.32
CA LEU A 48 4.19 -14.08 -3.06
C LEU A 48 3.98 -14.16 -4.57
N SER A 49 3.12 -15.07 -5.00
CA SER A 49 2.87 -15.26 -6.43
C SER A 49 2.12 -14.09 -7.06
N VAL A 50 1.31 -13.37 -6.30
CA VAL A 50 0.51 -12.24 -6.83
C VAL A 50 1.20 -10.89 -6.64
N GLY A 51 2.09 -10.77 -5.67
CA GLY A 51 2.79 -9.51 -5.40
C GLY A 51 1.91 -8.44 -4.77
N PHE A 52 2.44 -7.21 -4.72
CA PHE A 52 1.76 -6.09 -4.07
C PHE A 52 0.94 -5.28 -5.05
N LYS A 53 -0.27 -4.94 -4.66
CA LYS A 53 -1.14 -4.06 -5.43
C LYS A 53 -0.73 -2.60 -5.25
N THR A 54 -0.48 -2.20 -4.02
CA THR A 54 -0.04 -0.85 -3.68
C THR A 54 0.60 -0.87 -2.29
N TYR A 55 0.97 0.32 -1.82
CA TYR A 55 1.68 0.49 -0.56
C TYR A 55 1.08 1.68 0.17
N LYS A 56 1.02 1.60 1.49
CA LYS A 56 0.52 2.71 2.32
C LYS A 56 1.33 2.80 3.61
N ALA A 57 1.32 3.98 4.20
CA ALA A 57 1.88 4.20 5.52
C ALA A 57 0.76 4.22 6.55
N CYS A 58 1.03 3.65 7.72
CA CYS A 58 0.06 3.59 8.81
C CYS A 58 0.81 3.46 10.13
N LYS A 59 0.26 4.04 11.19
CA LYS A 59 0.81 3.79 12.53
C LYS A 59 0.71 2.30 12.84
N GLU A 60 1.65 1.82 13.63
CA GLU A 60 1.91 0.39 13.84
C GLU A 60 1.16 -0.21 15.02
N THR A 61 0.15 0.47 15.52
CA THR A 61 -0.61 0.03 16.68
C THR A 61 -1.17 -1.38 16.53
N ALA A 62 -1.75 -1.68 15.37
CA ALA A 62 -2.36 -2.99 15.13
C ALA A 62 -1.34 -4.12 15.11
N VAL A 63 -0.12 -3.83 14.67
CA VAL A 63 0.98 -4.80 14.70
C VAL A 63 1.47 -5.00 16.13
N ARG A 64 1.76 -3.90 16.84
CA ARG A 64 2.33 -3.95 18.18
C ARG A 64 1.37 -4.53 19.20
N LYS A 65 0.08 -4.25 19.07
CA LYS A 65 -0.95 -4.77 19.98
C LYS A 65 -1.55 -6.08 19.51
N LYS A 66 -1.02 -6.66 18.43
CA LYS A 66 -1.46 -7.96 17.89
C LYS A 66 -2.94 -7.97 17.52
N ILE A 67 -3.42 -6.85 16.99
CA ILE A 67 -4.79 -6.74 16.49
C ILE A 67 -4.92 -7.41 15.13
N TRP A 68 -3.94 -7.19 14.24
CA TRP A 68 -3.87 -7.92 12.99
C TRP A 68 -3.20 -9.26 13.24
N LYS A 69 -3.70 -10.31 12.60
CA LYS A 69 -3.20 -11.66 12.78
C LYS A 69 -1.90 -11.88 12.03
N LEU A 70 -0.85 -12.22 12.75
CA LEU A 70 0.43 -12.59 12.14
C LEU A 70 0.29 -13.98 11.52
N ILE A 71 0.49 -14.11 10.21
CA ILE A 71 0.33 -15.37 9.50
C ILE A 71 1.62 -15.91 8.89
N GLY A 72 2.66 -15.13 8.84
CA GLY A 72 3.93 -15.61 8.29
C GLY A 72 4.97 -14.53 8.20
N TYR A 73 6.08 -14.89 7.58
CA TYR A 73 7.24 -14.02 7.42
C TYR A 73 7.85 -14.19 6.05
N ILE A 74 8.24 -13.07 5.44
CA ILE A 74 8.94 -13.04 4.17
C ILE A 74 10.30 -12.41 4.43
N ASP A 75 11.36 -13.06 3.93
CA ASP A 75 12.70 -12.47 3.95
C ASP A 75 12.76 -11.40 2.86
N LEU A 76 12.64 -10.15 3.26
CA LEU A 76 12.55 -9.03 2.31
C LEU A 76 13.78 -8.91 1.42
N GLU A 77 14.95 -9.15 1.97
CA GLU A 77 16.20 -9.07 1.21
C GLU A 77 16.26 -10.18 0.15
N LYS A 78 15.96 -11.41 0.56
CA LYS A 78 15.96 -12.56 -0.34
C LYS A 78 14.96 -12.40 -1.47
N GLU A 79 13.77 -11.88 -1.18
CA GLU A 79 12.71 -11.69 -2.17
C GLU A 79 12.86 -10.36 -2.92
N ASN A 80 13.89 -9.59 -2.61
CA ASN A 80 14.15 -8.30 -3.24
C ASN A 80 12.98 -7.33 -3.11
N ILE A 81 12.42 -7.25 -1.90
CA ILE A 81 11.28 -6.38 -1.60
C ILE A 81 11.76 -5.15 -0.85
N SER A 82 11.41 -3.97 -1.36
CA SER A 82 11.65 -2.70 -0.69
C SER A 82 10.45 -1.81 -0.87
N PHE A 83 10.31 -0.82 0.01
CA PHE A 83 9.20 0.13 -0.08
C PHE A 83 9.48 1.12 -1.21
N PRO A 84 8.57 1.26 -2.18
CA PRO A 84 8.83 2.11 -3.34
C PRO A 84 8.57 3.58 -3.05
N ASP A 85 8.96 4.42 -4.00
CA ASP A 85 8.52 5.81 -4.01
C ASP A 85 7.01 5.85 -4.20
N LEU A 86 6.35 6.75 -3.49
CA LEU A 86 4.90 6.96 -3.63
C LEU A 86 4.64 8.39 -4.07
N ALA A 87 3.83 8.54 -5.10
CA ALA A 87 3.50 9.84 -5.66
C ALA A 87 2.71 10.69 -4.67
N VAL A 88 3.10 11.94 -4.51
CA VAL A 88 2.32 12.91 -3.75
C VAL A 88 1.29 13.50 -4.71
N PHE A 89 0.01 13.21 -4.48
CA PHE A 89 -1.05 13.56 -5.41
C PHE A 89 -2.35 13.83 -4.68
N LEU A 90 -3.00 14.95 -5.04
CA LEU A 90 -4.34 15.28 -4.56
C LEU A 90 -5.20 15.63 -5.76
N SER A 91 -6.37 15.01 -5.84
CA SER A 91 -7.22 15.07 -7.04
C SER A 91 -7.82 16.44 -7.32
N TYR A 92 -7.87 17.32 -6.31
CA TYR A 92 -8.46 18.64 -6.51
C TYR A 92 -7.62 19.56 -7.43
N ASN A 93 -6.35 19.26 -7.65
CA ASN A 93 -5.49 20.00 -8.56
C ASN A 93 -4.47 19.08 -9.22
N LYS A 94 -4.96 18.25 -10.12
CA LYS A 94 -4.15 17.22 -10.77
C LYS A 94 -2.93 17.79 -11.52
N GLU A 95 -3.15 18.85 -12.28
CA GLU A 95 -2.05 19.42 -13.07
C GLU A 95 -0.91 19.93 -12.21
N LEU A 96 -1.22 20.57 -11.09
CA LEU A 96 -0.20 21.07 -10.19
C LEU A 96 0.66 19.94 -9.63
N PHE A 97 0.02 18.89 -9.12
CA PHE A 97 0.76 17.78 -8.52
C PHE A 97 1.58 17.01 -9.53
N ILE A 98 1.08 16.84 -10.75
CA ILE A 98 1.83 16.21 -11.82
C ILE A 98 3.02 17.09 -12.22
N LYS A 99 2.82 18.38 -12.34
CA LYS A 99 3.89 19.31 -12.67
C LYS A 99 5.00 19.31 -11.62
N GLN A 100 4.64 19.23 -10.34
CA GLN A 100 5.60 19.15 -9.24
C GLN A 100 6.34 17.81 -9.23
N SER A 101 5.69 16.73 -9.65
CA SER A 101 6.26 15.39 -9.76
C SER A 101 7.02 14.96 -8.52
N GLN A 102 6.43 15.21 -7.35
CA GLN A 102 7.05 14.88 -6.07
C GLN A 102 6.62 13.51 -5.57
N VAL A 103 7.57 12.81 -4.98
CA VAL A 103 7.29 11.52 -4.35
C VAL A 103 7.78 11.54 -2.91
N MET A 104 7.21 10.66 -2.11
CA MET A 104 7.70 10.40 -0.76
C MET A 104 8.65 9.21 -0.83
N ARG A 105 9.90 9.41 -0.42
CA ARG A 105 10.93 8.37 -0.37
C ARG A 105 11.49 8.32 1.04
N HIS A 106 11.16 7.26 1.79
CA HIS A 106 11.63 7.07 3.16
C HIS A 106 11.47 8.32 4.02
N GLY A 107 10.30 8.96 3.94
CA GLY A 107 9.99 10.15 4.71
C GLY A 107 10.47 11.48 4.13
N ASN A 108 11.10 11.46 2.97
CA ASN A 108 11.61 12.68 2.32
C ASN A 108 10.89 12.94 1.00
N LEU A 109 10.61 14.23 0.73
CA LEU A 109 10.04 14.65 -0.55
C LEU A 109 11.16 14.75 -1.58
N ILE A 110 10.98 14.04 -2.69
CA ILE A 110 11.95 14.00 -3.80
C ILE A 110 11.22 14.33 -5.09
N LYS A 111 11.85 15.15 -5.95
CA LYS A 111 11.30 15.43 -7.26
C LYS A 111 11.82 14.42 -8.27
N LEU A 112 10.93 13.82 -9.04
CA LEU A 112 11.27 12.89 -10.11
C LEU A 112 11.01 13.53 -11.48
N PRO A 113 11.60 12.98 -12.54
CA PRO A 113 11.13 13.30 -13.89
C PRO A 113 9.65 13.00 -14.02
N THR A 114 8.92 13.84 -14.76
CA THR A 114 7.46 13.74 -14.84
C THR A 114 6.98 12.37 -15.34
N ASP A 115 7.68 11.77 -16.30
CA ASP A 115 7.30 10.45 -16.83
C ASP A 115 7.43 9.34 -15.77
N GLU A 116 8.44 9.41 -14.90
CA GLU A 116 8.60 8.46 -13.82
C GLU A 116 7.51 8.65 -12.76
N TYR A 117 7.20 9.91 -12.44
CA TYR A 117 6.10 10.23 -11.53
C TYR A 117 4.76 9.69 -12.07
N LEU A 118 4.49 9.92 -13.35
CA LEU A 118 3.26 9.44 -13.98
C LEU A 118 3.15 7.90 -13.96
N ALA A 119 4.27 7.21 -14.13
CA ALA A 119 4.27 5.75 -14.06
C ALA A 119 3.83 5.25 -12.69
N LEU A 120 4.30 5.89 -11.63
CA LEU A 120 3.87 5.55 -10.26
C LEU A 120 2.39 5.86 -10.05
N LEU A 121 1.97 7.04 -10.51
CA LEU A 121 0.59 7.49 -10.36
C LEU A 121 -0.39 6.53 -11.05
N LYS A 122 -0.05 6.09 -12.26
CA LYS A 122 -0.90 5.15 -13.02
C LYS A 122 -1.00 3.78 -12.38
N LYS A 123 0.01 3.37 -11.63
CA LYS A 123 -0.03 2.13 -10.86
C LYS A 123 -0.85 2.27 -9.58
N GLY A 124 -1.20 3.48 -9.20
CA GLY A 124 -1.83 3.72 -7.91
C GLY A 124 -0.85 3.75 -6.75
N TYR A 125 0.43 3.95 -7.00
CA TYR A 125 1.45 4.09 -5.96
C TYR A 125 1.42 5.53 -5.45
N ILE A 126 0.45 5.80 -4.58
CA ILE A 126 0.15 7.14 -4.10
C ILE A 126 0.38 7.19 -2.60
N TYR A 127 1.10 8.21 -2.15
CA TYR A 127 1.39 8.39 -0.75
C TYR A 127 0.10 8.61 0.04
N GLY A 128 -0.04 7.92 1.15
CA GLY A 128 -1.10 8.12 2.11
C GLY A 128 -0.65 7.60 3.45
N PHE A 129 -0.90 8.37 4.51
CA PHE A 129 -0.56 8.01 5.87
C PHE A 129 -1.83 7.93 6.70
N PHE A 130 -2.07 6.79 7.33
CA PHE A 130 -3.21 6.59 8.21
C PHE A 130 -2.77 6.75 9.67
N ASP A 131 -3.41 7.66 10.38
CA ASP A 131 -3.07 7.96 11.77
C ASP A 131 -3.48 6.83 12.73
N ASN A 132 -4.40 5.98 12.29
CA ASN A 132 -4.81 4.81 13.06
C ASN A 132 -5.20 3.67 12.14
N TYR A 133 -5.13 2.45 12.66
CA TYR A 133 -5.40 1.26 11.85
C TYR A 133 -6.88 1.14 11.47
N GLN A 134 -7.78 1.71 12.25
CA GLN A 134 -9.22 1.65 11.95
C GLN A 134 -9.52 2.41 10.65
N THR A 135 -8.92 3.57 10.47
CA THR A 135 -9.09 4.36 9.25
C THR A 135 -8.49 3.63 8.05
N PHE A 136 -7.36 2.98 8.24
CA PHE A 136 -6.73 2.18 7.19
C PHE A 136 -7.64 1.01 6.79
N GLU A 137 -8.21 0.31 7.76
CA GLU A 137 -9.14 -0.80 7.49
C GLU A 137 -10.38 -0.32 6.73
N LEU A 138 -10.92 0.84 7.10
CA LEU A 138 -12.04 1.42 6.38
C LEU A 138 -11.68 1.74 4.94
N TRP A 139 -10.52 2.32 4.72
CA TRP A 139 -10.04 2.60 3.38
C TRP A 139 -9.90 1.32 2.55
N LEU A 140 -9.33 0.29 3.13
CA LEU A 140 -9.20 -1.01 2.48
C LEU A 140 -10.57 -1.57 2.08
N SER A 141 -11.52 -1.56 3.01
CA SER A 141 -12.88 -2.06 2.75
C SER A 141 -13.55 -1.36 1.58
N GLY A 142 -13.35 -0.05 1.46
CA GLY A 142 -14.04 0.74 0.44
C GLY A 142 -13.33 0.83 -0.89
N ASN A 143 -12.02 0.55 -0.95
CA ASN A 143 -11.23 0.93 -2.12
C ASN A 143 -10.38 -0.16 -2.72
N ILE A 144 -9.90 -1.12 -1.92
CA ILE A 144 -8.81 -1.98 -2.40
C ILE A 144 -9.21 -2.93 -3.53
N GLU A 145 -10.46 -3.36 -3.55
CA GLU A 145 -10.92 -4.36 -4.51
C GLU A 145 -10.79 -3.90 -5.95
N ASN A 146 -11.10 -2.62 -6.21
CA ASN A 146 -11.07 -2.03 -7.55
C ASN A 146 -9.95 -1.01 -7.70
N TYR A 147 -9.00 -1.01 -6.82
CA TYR A 147 -7.88 -0.08 -6.81
C TYR A 147 -6.92 -0.41 -7.97
N PRO A 148 -6.36 0.56 -8.72
CA PRO A 148 -6.55 2.01 -8.60
C PRO A 148 -7.66 2.60 -9.49
N GLU A 149 -8.39 1.77 -10.23
CA GLU A 149 -9.37 2.24 -11.21
C GLU A 149 -10.51 3.05 -10.59
N ASN A 150 -10.81 2.78 -9.32
CA ASN A 150 -11.85 3.50 -8.58
C ASN A 150 -11.35 4.83 -7.98
N GLU A 151 -10.07 5.16 -8.16
CA GLU A 151 -9.50 6.37 -7.58
C GLU A 151 -9.73 7.61 -8.44
N GLU A 152 -9.77 8.76 -7.81
CA GLU A 152 -9.96 10.05 -8.48
C GLU A 152 -8.73 10.51 -9.26
N ILE A 153 -7.76 9.64 -9.44
CA ILE A 153 -6.63 9.89 -10.33
C ILE A 153 -7.12 10.04 -11.76
N PHE A 154 -8.03 9.18 -12.15
CA PHE A 154 -8.49 9.09 -13.53
C PHE A 154 -9.81 9.85 -13.72
N PRO A 155 -10.02 10.46 -14.90
CA PRO A 155 -9.04 10.53 -15.98
C PRO A 155 -7.94 11.53 -15.66
N LEU A 156 -6.74 11.25 -16.18
CA LEU A 156 -5.65 12.20 -16.10
C LEU A 156 -5.93 13.38 -17.02
N PRO A 157 -5.35 14.59 -16.75
CA PRO A 157 -5.42 15.69 -17.72
C PRO A 157 -4.91 15.22 -19.07
N GLU A 158 -5.55 15.67 -20.15
CA GLU A 158 -5.28 15.21 -21.51
C GLU A 158 -3.79 15.23 -21.85
N LYS A 159 -3.09 16.27 -21.42
CA LYS A 159 -1.65 16.44 -21.63
C LYS A 159 -0.83 15.27 -21.09
N TYR A 160 -1.32 14.56 -20.09
CA TYR A 160 -0.61 13.49 -19.38
C TYR A 160 -1.23 12.10 -19.56
N SER A 161 -2.29 12.02 -20.31
CA SER A 161 -2.97 10.75 -20.51
C SER A 161 -2.27 9.79 -21.48
#